data_8149bcbe74220c6d64819575ba0533d7
#
_entry.id   8149bcbe74220c6d64819575ba0533d7
#
_cell.length_a   1.000
_cell.length_b   1.000
_cell.length_c   1.000
_cell.angle_alpha   90.00
_cell.angle_beta   90.00
_cell.angle_gamma   90.00
#
_symmetry.space_group_name_H-M   'P 1'
#
loop_
_entity.id
_entity.type
_entity.pdbx_description
1 polymer ?
#
loop_
_entity_poly.entity_id
_entity_poly.type
_entity_poly.pdbx_seq_one_letter_code
_entity_poly.pdbx_strand_id
1 'polypeptide(L)'
;MRDQHNGKIVNISSIAARRSAPAMGIYGIAKAAIEMLTKVLAQELAPFNIQVNAVAPCMVRTAFSEPFWSNKDLHEAIVKTIPLGRIAEPIDIAHPTLFLCSSGADFITGQILLVDGGASAI
;
A
#
# COMPACT_ATOMS: atom_id res chain seq x y z
N MET A 1 -0.13 16.97 -15.67
CA MET A 1 -1.01 17.08 -14.48
C MET A 1 -1.09 18.52 -13.97
N ARG A 2 0.04 19.21 -13.68
CA ARG A 2 -0.01 20.58 -13.13
C ARG A 2 -0.72 21.55 -14.09
N ASP A 3 -0.34 21.58 -15.35
CA ASP A 3 -0.95 22.47 -16.36
C ASP A 3 -2.41 22.12 -16.67
N GLN A 4 -2.79 20.87 -16.45
CA GLN A 4 -4.17 20.40 -16.64
C GLN A 4 -5.05 20.65 -15.41
N HIS A 5 -4.47 21.05 -14.27
CA HIS A 5 -5.15 21.18 -12.97
C HIS A 5 -6.01 19.96 -12.64
N ASN A 6 -5.49 18.77 -12.92
CA ASN A 6 -6.14 17.50 -12.66
C ASN A 6 -5.13 16.36 -12.68
N GLY A 7 -5.25 15.44 -11.71
CA GLY A 7 -4.42 14.24 -11.69
C GLY A 7 -4.58 13.44 -10.41
N LYS A 8 -4.22 12.16 -10.50
CA LYS A 8 -4.18 11.28 -9.34
C LYS A 8 -2.88 10.49 -9.34
N ILE A 9 -2.23 10.44 -8.20
CA ILE A 9 -1.00 9.68 -7.97
C ILE A 9 -1.30 8.68 -6.85
N VAL A 10 -1.04 7.41 -7.10
CA VAL A 10 -1.16 6.36 -6.09
C VAL A 10 0.17 5.66 -5.96
N ASN A 11 0.82 5.84 -4.83
CA ASN A 11 2.07 5.17 -4.48
C ASN A 11 1.79 3.79 -3.87
N ILE A 12 2.68 2.84 -4.09
CA ILE A 12 2.60 1.52 -3.45
C ILE A 12 3.60 1.46 -2.30
N SER A 13 3.08 1.55 -1.07
CA SER A 13 3.81 1.36 0.17
C SER A 13 3.79 -0.12 0.61
N SER A 14 3.77 -0.38 1.88
CA SER A 14 3.64 -1.70 2.53
C SER A 14 3.29 -1.52 4.00
N ILE A 15 2.66 -2.50 4.63
CA ILE A 15 2.53 -2.53 6.09
C ILE A 15 3.90 -2.55 6.80
N ALA A 16 4.96 -2.99 6.11
CA ALA A 16 6.34 -2.92 6.62
C ALA A 16 6.85 -1.47 6.88
N ALA A 17 6.17 -0.46 6.35
CA ALA A 17 6.40 0.95 6.70
C ALA A 17 6.02 1.27 8.16
N ARG A 18 5.13 0.50 8.75
CA ARG A 18 4.51 0.76 10.08
C ARG A 18 4.74 -0.36 11.09
N ARG A 19 5.15 -1.51 10.62
CA ARG A 19 5.35 -2.71 11.43
C ARG A 19 6.72 -3.29 11.15
N SER A 20 7.52 -3.48 12.20
CA SER A 20 8.82 -4.13 12.05
C SER A 20 8.65 -5.59 11.63
N ALA A 21 9.53 -6.03 10.74
CA ALA A 21 9.64 -7.42 10.36
C ALA A 21 11.13 -7.81 10.26
N PRO A 22 11.53 -8.98 10.78
CA PRO A 22 12.90 -9.47 10.65
C PRO A 22 13.36 -9.47 9.17
N ALA A 23 14.60 -9.07 8.94
CA ALA A 23 15.23 -8.95 7.61
C ALA A 23 14.61 -7.91 6.65
N MET A 24 13.61 -7.13 7.10
CA MET A 24 12.90 -6.13 6.28
C MET A 24 13.27 -4.67 6.63
N GLY A 25 14.38 -4.45 7.39
CA GLY A 25 14.72 -3.11 7.89
C GLY A 25 14.84 -2.04 6.80
N ILE A 26 15.71 -2.25 5.81
CA ILE A 26 15.90 -1.29 4.70
C ILE A 26 14.62 -1.16 3.86
N TYR A 27 13.93 -2.26 3.60
CA TYR A 27 12.66 -2.25 2.88
C TYR A 27 11.61 -1.42 3.63
N GLY A 28 11.45 -1.65 4.94
CA GLY A 28 10.52 -0.89 5.79
C GLY A 28 10.82 0.61 5.79
N ILE A 29 12.10 0.99 5.93
CA ILE A 29 12.54 2.39 5.86
C ILE A 29 12.16 3.01 4.51
N ALA A 30 12.44 2.33 3.40
CA ALA A 30 12.09 2.81 2.07
C ALA A 30 10.57 2.99 1.90
N LYS A 31 9.76 2.06 2.43
CA LYS A 31 8.31 2.15 2.37
C LYS A 31 7.75 3.25 3.30
N ALA A 32 8.36 3.49 4.44
CA ALA A 32 8.03 4.64 5.30
C ALA A 32 8.35 5.99 4.62
N ALA A 33 9.47 6.06 3.90
CA ALA A 33 9.80 7.23 3.10
C ALA A 33 8.75 7.51 2.00
N ILE A 34 8.21 6.46 1.36
CA ILE A 34 7.12 6.59 0.38
C ILE A 34 5.85 7.13 1.04
N GLU A 35 5.52 6.71 2.27
CA GLU A 35 4.37 7.26 2.99
C GLU A 35 4.55 8.76 3.30
N MET A 36 5.73 9.17 3.73
CA MET A 36 6.02 10.59 3.95
C MET A 36 6.00 11.37 2.64
N LEU A 37 6.61 10.86 1.57
CA LEU A 37 6.56 11.47 0.23
C LEU A 37 5.12 11.67 -0.24
N THR A 38 4.24 10.68 -0.01
CA THR A 38 2.82 10.77 -0.34
C THR A 38 2.16 11.97 0.34
N LYS A 39 2.43 12.18 1.64
CA LYS A 39 1.87 13.30 2.40
C LYS A 39 2.41 14.66 1.93
N VAL A 40 3.71 14.74 1.69
CA VAL A 40 4.34 15.97 1.18
C VAL A 40 3.78 16.35 -0.19
N LEU A 41 3.75 15.40 -1.12
CA LEU A 41 3.22 15.65 -2.47
C LEU A 41 1.72 15.97 -2.45
N ALA A 42 0.93 15.35 -1.56
CA ALA A 42 -0.48 15.68 -1.39
C ALA A 42 -0.67 17.16 -1.03
N GLN A 43 0.16 17.70 -0.14
CA GLN A 43 0.10 19.09 0.27
C GLN A 43 0.59 20.03 -0.85
N GLU A 44 1.71 19.70 -1.48
CA GLU A 44 2.32 20.54 -2.52
C GLU A 44 1.49 20.60 -3.82
N LEU A 45 0.78 19.50 -4.15
CA LEU A 45 0.05 19.38 -5.40
C LEU A 45 -1.46 19.67 -5.28
N ALA A 46 -1.97 19.82 -4.07
CA ALA A 46 -3.38 20.18 -3.85
C ALA A 46 -3.82 21.46 -4.57
N PRO A 47 -3.02 22.56 -4.64
CA PRO A 47 -3.40 23.76 -5.40
C PRO A 47 -3.61 23.51 -6.90
N PHE A 48 -3.10 22.40 -7.43
CA PHE A 48 -3.25 21.98 -8.83
C PHE A 48 -4.34 20.93 -9.01
N ASN A 49 -5.20 20.71 -7.99
CA ASN A 49 -6.23 19.67 -7.99
C ASN A 49 -5.67 18.28 -8.32
N ILE A 50 -4.50 17.95 -7.75
CA ILE A 50 -3.86 16.64 -7.88
C ILE A 50 -3.93 15.94 -6.53
N GLN A 51 -4.61 14.80 -6.46
CA GLN A 51 -4.68 13.97 -5.28
C GLN A 51 -3.50 12.98 -5.29
N VAL A 52 -2.85 12.84 -4.12
CA VAL A 52 -1.73 11.90 -3.93
C VAL A 52 -2.02 11.03 -2.73
N ASN A 53 -2.14 9.73 -2.96
CA ASN A 53 -2.44 8.74 -1.94
C ASN A 53 -1.47 7.56 -2.04
N ALA A 54 -1.50 6.67 -1.08
CA ALA A 54 -0.77 5.41 -1.15
C ALA A 54 -1.67 4.23 -0.77
N VAL A 55 -1.36 3.06 -1.32
CA VAL A 55 -1.86 1.77 -0.87
C VAL A 55 -0.72 1.05 -0.17
N ALA A 56 -0.99 0.48 1.00
CA ALA A 56 -0.04 -0.27 1.81
C ALA A 56 -0.50 -1.73 1.98
N PRO A 57 -0.08 -2.63 1.09
CA PRO A 57 -0.41 -4.05 1.18
C PRO A 57 0.33 -4.77 2.31
N CYS A 58 -0.24 -5.91 2.74
CA CYS A 58 0.50 -6.98 3.40
C CYS A 58 1.16 -7.91 2.36
N MET A 59 1.27 -9.22 2.68
CA MET A 59 1.77 -10.21 1.75
C MET A 59 0.79 -10.39 0.57
N VAL A 60 1.30 -10.20 -0.64
CA VAL A 60 0.56 -10.36 -1.90
C VAL A 60 1.22 -11.47 -2.70
N ARG A 61 0.45 -12.36 -3.32
CA ARG A 61 0.96 -13.45 -4.18
C ARG A 61 1.47 -12.87 -5.51
N THR A 62 2.76 -12.70 -5.60
CA THR A 62 3.48 -12.20 -6.79
C THR A 62 4.77 -12.99 -6.99
N ALA A 63 5.42 -12.85 -8.14
CA ALA A 63 6.74 -13.44 -8.37
C ALA A 63 7.79 -12.94 -7.35
N PHE A 64 7.73 -11.66 -6.95
CA PHE A 64 8.63 -11.11 -5.94
C PHE A 64 8.50 -11.78 -4.57
N SER A 65 7.31 -12.14 -4.17
CA SER A 65 7.02 -12.77 -2.87
C SER A 65 7.00 -14.29 -2.91
N GLU A 66 7.29 -14.91 -4.07
CA GLU A 66 7.26 -16.36 -4.25
C GLU A 66 8.03 -17.15 -3.19
N PRO A 67 9.24 -16.76 -2.75
CA PRO A 67 9.97 -17.50 -1.73
C PRO A 67 9.22 -17.63 -0.40
N PHE A 68 8.29 -16.72 -0.10
CA PHE A 68 7.52 -16.72 1.14
C PHE A 68 6.24 -17.56 1.07
N TRP A 69 5.59 -17.62 -0.09
CA TRP A 69 4.32 -18.35 -0.21
C TRP A 69 4.45 -19.71 -0.89
N SER A 70 5.56 -20.00 -1.57
CA SER A 70 5.85 -21.34 -2.11
C SER A 70 6.33 -22.32 -1.04
N ASN A 71 6.92 -21.84 0.05
CA ASN A 71 7.27 -22.65 1.20
C ASN A 71 6.05 -22.81 2.12
N LYS A 72 5.60 -24.06 2.35
CA LYS A 72 4.38 -24.34 3.10
C LYS A 72 4.41 -23.79 4.54
N ASP A 73 5.52 -23.98 5.26
CA ASP A 73 5.62 -23.57 6.66
C ASP A 73 5.61 -22.05 6.80
N LEU A 74 6.33 -21.34 5.89
CA LEU A 74 6.33 -19.88 5.84
C LEU A 74 4.94 -19.34 5.44
N HIS A 75 4.30 -19.96 4.48
CA HIS A 75 2.94 -19.59 4.05
C HIS A 75 1.98 -19.69 5.23
N GLU A 76 1.94 -20.83 5.92
CA GLU A 76 1.04 -21.04 7.07
C GLU A 76 1.33 -20.05 8.20
N ALA A 77 2.60 -19.76 8.48
CA ALA A 77 3.01 -18.77 9.48
C ALA A 77 2.51 -17.37 9.11
N ILE A 78 2.65 -16.96 7.84
CA ILE A 78 2.17 -15.67 7.36
C ILE A 78 0.65 -15.58 7.43
N VAL A 79 -0.07 -16.59 6.93
CA VAL A 79 -1.53 -16.62 6.92
C VAL A 79 -2.12 -16.47 8.33
N LYS A 80 -1.49 -17.09 9.35
CA LYS A 80 -1.89 -16.94 10.75
C LYS A 80 -1.82 -15.50 11.28
N THR A 81 -1.01 -14.64 10.66
CA THR A 81 -0.92 -13.21 11.04
C THR A 81 -1.94 -12.33 10.32
N ILE A 82 -2.75 -12.89 9.43
CA ILE A 82 -3.73 -12.15 8.64
C ILE A 82 -5.14 -12.59 9.06
N PRO A 83 -5.94 -11.75 9.72
CA PRO A 83 -7.27 -12.12 10.20
C PRO A 83 -8.21 -12.69 9.13
N LEU A 84 -8.11 -12.21 7.87
CA LEU A 84 -8.89 -12.78 6.75
C LEU A 84 -8.41 -14.18 6.30
N GLY A 85 -7.38 -14.76 6.92
CA GLY A 85 -6.98 -16.16 6.76
C GLY A 85 -6.37 -16.49 5.40
N ARG A 86 -5.91 -15.52 4.64
CA ARG A 86 -5.22 -15.74 3.35
C ARG A 86 -4.23 -14.61 3.03
N ILE A 87 -3.26 -14.88 2.18
CA ILE A 87 -2.48 -13.82 1.55
C ILE A 87 -3.34 -13.14 0.47
N ALA A 88 -3.02 -11.88 0.17
CA ALA A 88 -3.72 -11.14 -0.86
C ALA A 88 -3.34 -11.63 -2.27
N GLU A 89 -4.28 -11.57 -3.18
CA GLU A 89 -4.02 -11.69 -4.62
C GLU A 89 -3.81 -10.28 -5.23
N PRO A 90 -3.14 -10.15 -6.37
CA PRO A 90 -2.92 -8.84 -7.00
C PRO A 90 -4.20 -8.02 -7.21
N ILE A 91 -5.33 -8.69 -7.46
CA ILE A 91 -6.62 -8.03 -7.65
C ILE A 91 -7.14 -7.35 -6.38
N ASP A 92 -6.80 -7.88 -5.19
CA ASP A 92 -7.16 -7.26 -3.92
C ASP A 92 -6.50 -5.88 -3.75
N ILE A 93 -5.36 -5.66 -4.41
CA ILE A 93 -4.64 -4.39 -4.39
C ILE A 93 -5.06 -3.49 -5.55
N ALA A 94 -5.37 -4.08 -6.69
CA ALA A 94 -5.78 -3.32 -7.88
C ALA A 94 -7.10 -2.56 -7.67
N HIS A 95 -8.11 -3.19 -7.05
CA HIS A 95 -9.41 -2.56 -6.84
C HIS A 95 -9.34 -1.28 -5.99
N PRO A 96 -8.75 -1.26 -4.79
CA PRO A 96 -8.61 -0.03 -4.01
C PRO A 96 -7.70 1.00 -4.70
N THR A 97 -6.70 0.56 -5.46
CA THR A 97 -5.87 1.46 -6.27
C THR A 97 -6.72 2.16 -7.35
N LEU A 98 -7.55 1.41 -8.08
CA LEU A 98 -8.47 1.96 -9.08
C LEU A 98 -9.49 2.93 -8.44
N PHE A 99 -10.01 2.60 -7.26
CA PHE A 99 -10.88 3.52 -6.52
C PHE A 99 -10.17 4.84 -6.25
N LEU A 100 -8.94 4.82 -5.75
CA LEU A 100 -8.15 6.03 -5.49
C LEU A 100 -7.82 6.82 -6.77
N CYS A 101 -7.83 6.17 -7.93
CA CYS A 101 -7.67 6.81 -9.24
C CYS A 101 -8.99 7.33 -9.84
N SER A 102 -10.15 7.02 -9.24
CA SER A 102 -11.47 7.42 -9.76
C SER A 102 -11.93 8.77 -9.18
N SER A 103 -13.01 9.32 -9.75
CA SER A 103 -13.68 10.52 -9.23
C SER A 103 -14.31 10.30 -7.84
N GLY A 104 -14.59 9.05 -7.46
CA GLY A 104 -15.05 8.72 -6.10
C GLY A 104 -14.04 9.08 -5.00
N ALA A 105 -12.78 9.33 -5.37
CA ALA A 105 -11.71 9.72 -4.46
C ALA A 105 -11.25 11.19 -4.63
N ASP A 106 -12.08 12.07 -5.21
CA ASP A 106 -11.68 13.47 -5.49
C ASP A 106 -11.42 14.28 -4.21
N PHE A 107 -11.99 13.89 -3.10
CA PHE A 107 -11.75 14.54 -1.79
C PHE A 107 -10.84 13.73 -0.86
N ILE A 108 -10.10 12.76 -1.42
CA ILE A 108 -9.15 11.92 -0.69
C ILE A 108 -7.73 12.26 -1.17
N THR A 109 -6.90 12.83 -0.28
CA THR A 109 -5.49 13.10 -0.56
C THR A 109 -4.64 12.96 0.71
N GLY A 110 -3.38 12.58 0.56
CA GLY A 110 -2.44 12.36 1.68
C GLY A 110 -2.70 11.09 2.49
N GLN A 111 -3.61 10.22 2.04
CA GLN A 111 -4.00 9.02 2.78
C GLN A 111 -3.16 7.80 2.42
N ILE A 112 -2.96 6.95 3.41
CA ILE A 112 -2.31 5.65 3.26
C ILE A 112 -3.36 4.59 3.56
N LEU A 113 -3.87 3.96 2.52
CA LEU A 113 -4.89 2.92 2.63
C LEU A 113 -4.22 1.56 2.88
N LEU A 114 -4.44 1.01 4.07
CA LEU A 114 -3.99 -0.34 4.40
C LEU A 114 -4.89 -1.36 3.68
N VAL A 115 -4.26 -2.28 2.93
CA VAL A 115 -4.93 -3.39 2.25
C VAL A 115 -4.24 -4.68 2.70
N ASP A 116 -4.55 -5.09 3.91
CA ASP A 116 -3.74 -6.05 4.66
C ASP A 116 -4.54 -7.19 5.32
N GLY A 117 -5.82 -7.30 5.01
CA GLY A 117 -6.68 -8.34 5.59
C GLY A 117 -6.79 -8.28 7.11
N GLY A 118 -6.53 -7.10 7.72
CA GLY A 118 -6.55 -6.88 9.16
C GLY A 118 -5.22 -7.15 9.87
N ALA A 119 -4.14 -7.45 9.15
CA ALA A 119 -2.84 -7.82 9.74
C ALA A 119 -2.22 -6.71 10.62
N SER A 120 -2.60 -5.46 10.44
CA SER A 120 -2.15 -4.33 11.26
C SER A 120 -3.15 -3.89 12.34
N ALA A 121 -4.30 -4.55 12.43
CA ALA A 121 -5.36 -4.23 13.40
C ALA A 121 -5.24 -5.03 14.71
N ILE A 122 -4.29 -5.98 14.78
CA ILE A 122 -4.06 -6.89 15.90
C ILE A 122 -2.64 -6.76 16.42
#